data_b78254d3b142c64ebea63b2398e82ff9
#
_entry.id   b78254d3b142c64ebea63b2398e82ff9
#
_cell.length_a   1.000
_cell.length_b   1.000
_cell.length_c   1.000
_cell.angle_alpha   90.00
_cell.angle_beta   90.00
_cell.angle_gamma   90.00
#
_symmetry.space_group_name_H-M   'P 1'
#
loop_
_entity.id
_entity.type
_entity.pdbx_description
1 polymer ?
#
loop_
_entity_poly.entity_id
_entity_poly.type
_entity_poly.pdbx_seq_one_letter_code
_entity_poly.pdbx_strand_id
1 'polypeptide(L)'
;MPLFLKKLYFILPSEDLFRIGRLSILLTIVAVMEVFGLGLISFLLINIENLNDAIGSIDFMPSFMAFLNLSSIHYTLVFCTFVVLYSIITLIASVLIIRSLNVSGQFIGSRIRQKILNYYLEEDWLNLAHIKTSEQVSKIINDGRQVGFVIIFSLHLFSRLILCFFIVAGLFVYDPTLTLLVISILLISYTLITFLISPLIKKH
;
A
#
# COMPACT_ATOMS: atom_id res chain seq x y z
N MET A 1 -16.72 -7.62 5.54
CA MET A 1 -15.88 -7.33 4.36
C MET A 1 -16.25 -8.13 3.08
N PRO A 2 -16.54 -9.44 3.09
CA PRO A 2 -16.88 -10.19 1.86
C PRO A 2 -18.18 -9.75 1.18
N LEU A 3 -19.19 -9.30 1.92
CA LEU A 3 -20.46 -8.83 1.37
C LEU A 3 -20.35 -7.51 0.59
N PHE A 4 -19.47 -6.62 1.04
CA PHE A 4 -19.19 -5.33 0.37
C PHE A 4 -18.47 -5.55 -0.96
N LEU A 5 -17.42 -6.39 -0.97
CA LEU A 5 -16.69 -6.74 -2.18
C LEU A 5 -17.60 -7.44 -3.22
N LYS A 6 -18.50 -8.31 -2.76
CA LYS A 6 -19.47 -8.99 -3.64
C LYS A 6 -20.48 -8.01 -4.27
N LYS A 7 -20.96 -7.02 -3.52
CA LYS A 7 -21.82 -5.94 -4.05
C LYS A 7 -21.06 -5.02 -5.01
N LEU A 8 -19.80 -4.70 -4.70
CA LEU A 8 -18.95 -3.88 -5.56
C LEU A 8 -18.70 -4.57 -6.90
N TYR A 9 -18.45 -5.88 -6.88
CA TYR A 9 -18.28 -6.71 -8.08
C TYR A 9 -19.50 -6.67 -9.01
N PHE A 10 -20.71 -6.56 -8.45
CA PHE A 10 -21.95 -6.51 -9.23
C PHE A 10 -22.22 -5.13 -9.83
N ILE A 11 -21.68 -4.07 -9.23
CA ILE A 11 -21.93 -2.67 -9.65
C ILE A 11 -20.89 -2.19 -10.67
N LEU A 12 -19.64 -2.69 -10.58
CA LEU A 12 -18.56 -2.26 -11.46
C LEU A 12 -18.52 -3.06 -12.77
N PRO A 13 -18.29 -2.39 -13.90
CA PRO A 13 -18.02 -3.06 -15.17
C PRO A 13 -16.68 -3.85 -15.10
N SER A 14 -16.59 -4.90 -15.91
CA SER A 14 -15.42 -5.79 -15.96
C SER A 14 -14.10 -5.06 -16.22
N GLU A 15 -14.12 -3.97 -16.98
CA GLU A 15 -12.95 -3.12 -17.26
C GLU A 15 -12.36 -2.47 -16.00
N ASP A 16 -13.22 -1.98 -15.10
CA ASP A 16 -12.80 -1.34 -13.87
C ASP A 16 -12.26 -2.39 -12.88
N LEU A 17 -12.84 -3.59 -12.86
CA LEU A 17 -12.33 -4.72 -12.07
C LEU A 17 -10.94 -5.16 -12.54
N PHE A 18 -10.71 -5.25 -13.85
CA PHE A 18 -9.40 -5.55 -14.40
C PHE A 18 -8.35 -4.49 -14.04
N ARG A 19 -8.74 -3.21 -14.10
CA ARG A 19 -7.88 -2.08 -13.68
C ARG A 19 -7.52 -2.16 -12.21
N ILE A 20 -8.48 -2.44 -11.33
CA ILE A 20 -8.25 -2.65 -9.89
C ILE A 20 -7.31 -3.84 -9.66
N GLY A 21 -7.54 -4.96 -10.34
CA GLY A 21 -6.69 -6.15 -10.26
C GLY A 21 -5.23 -5.85 -10.65
N ARG A 22 -5.01 -5.16 -11.79
CA ARG A 22 -3.69 -4.74 -12.23
C ARG A 22 -3.00 -3.83 -11.22
N LEU A 23 -3.73 -2.86 -10.66
CA LEU A 23 -3.18 -1.97 -9.63
C LEU A 23 -2.84 -2.71 -8.35
N SER A 24 -3.65 -3.69 -7.94
CA SER A 24 -3.37 -4.55 -6.79
C SER A 24 -2.06 -5.34 -6.97
N ILE A 25 -1.83 -5.90 -8.15
CA ILE A 25 -0.59 -6.61 -8.47
C ILE A 25 0.61 -5.65 -8.42
N LEU A 26 0.50 -4.48 -9.04
CA LEU A 26 1.57 -3.48 -9.02
C LEU A 26 1.88 -3.00 -7.60
N LEU A 27 0.85 -2.77 -6.77
CA LEU A 27 1.03 -2.42 -5.35
C LEU A 27 1.75 -3.52 -4.57
N THR A 28 1.45 -4.79 -4.86
CA THR A 28 2.13 -5.94 -4.24
C THR A 28 3.60 -5.98 -4.64
N ILE A 29 3.91 -5.77 -5.92
CA ILE A 29 5.30 -5.72 -6.41
C ILE A 29 6.08 -4.61 -5.69
N VAL A 30 5.51 -3.41 -5.59
CA VAL A 30 6.18 -2.29 -4.89
C VAL A 30 6.33 -2.59 -3.40
N ALA A 31 5.35 -3.19 -2.74
CA ALA A 31 5.47 -3.58 -1.34
C ALA A 31 6.63 -4.57 -1.13
N VAL A 32 6.81 -5.55 -2.03
CA VAL A 32 7.96 -6.47 -1.99
C VAL A 32 9.28 -5.72 -2.22
N MET A 33 9.32 -4.79 -3.16
CA MET A 33 10.51 -3.95 -3.39
C MET A 33 10.85 -3.10 -2.16
N GLU A 34 9.85 -2.52 -1.48
CA GLU A 34 10.04 -1.76 -0.24
C GLU A 34 10.65 -2.63 0.87
N VAL A 35 10.14 -3.85 1.06
CA VAL A 35 10.70 -4.81 2.05
C VAL A 35 12.15 -5.18 1.73
N PHE A 36 12.42 -5.47 0.46
CA PHE A 36 13.79 -5.77 0.03
C PHE A 36 14.74 -4.58 0.26
N GLY A 37 14.28 -3.36 -0.03
CA GLY A 37 15.03 -2.14 0.25
C GLY A 37 15.34 -1.96 1.74
N LEU A 38 14.36 -2.20 2.62
CA LEU A 38 14.58 -2.21 4.07
C LEU A 38 15.59 -3.26 4.50
N GLY A 39 15.55 -4.45 3.89
CA GLY A 39 16.53 -5.52 4.12
C GLY A 39 17.95 -5.10 3.73
N LEU A 40 18.13 -4.45 2.58
CA LEU A 40 19.43 -3.94 2.13
C LEU A 40 19.99 -2.86 3.07
N ILE A 41 19.14 -1.93 3.52
CA ILE A 41 19.54 -0.90 4.48
C ILE A 41 19.93 -1.53 5.82
N SER A 42 19.14 -2.49 6.30
CA SER A 42 19.45 -3.22 7.56
C SER A 42 20.74 -3.97 7.45
N PHE A 43 20.99 -4.67 6.34
CA PHE A 43 22.27 -5.36 6.08
C PHE A 43 23.45 -4.38 6.11
N LEU A 44 23.32 -3.22 5.50
CA LEU A 44 24.34 -2.17 5.50
C LEU A 44 24.63 -1.68 6.92
N LEU A 45 23.58 -1.40 7.72
CA LEU A 45 23.75 -0.89 9.09
C LEU A 45 24.38 -1.89 10.04
N ILE A 46 24.01 -3.17 9.94
CA ILE A 46 24.54 -4.23 10.80
C ILE A 46 26.04 -4.48 10.52
N ASN A 47 26.43 -4.41 9.25
CA ASN A 47 27.79 -4.77 8.82
C ASN A 47 28.66 -3.55 8.53
N ILE A 48 28.32 -2.36 9.02
CA ILE A 48 29.01 -1.10 8.65
C ILE A 48 30.52 -1.13 8.95
N GLU A 49 30.94 -1.82 10.01
CA GLU A 49 32.34 -1.91 10.42
C GLU A 49 33.14 -2.95 9.59
N ASN A 50 32.48 -4.02 9.17
CA ASN A 50 33.10 -5.15 8.44
C ASN A 50 32.43 -5.38 7.08
N LEU A 51 31.98 -4.29 6.43
CA LEU A 51 31.15 -4.36 5.22
C LEU A 51 31.89 -5.06 4.06
N ASN A 52 33.19 -4.88 3.95
CA ASN A 52 34.01 -5.53 2.91
C ASN A 52 34.02 -7.06 3.06
N ASP A 53 34.13 -7.55 4.30
CA ASP A 53 34.13 -8.99 4.57
C ASP A 53 32.74 -9.59 4.40
N ALA A 54 31.70 -8.85 4.86
CA ALA A 54 30.31 -9.25 4.69
C ALA A 54 29.89 -9.30 3.21
N ILE A 55 30.30 -8.33 2.39
CA ILE A 55 30.04 -8.34 0.94
C ILE A 55 30.84 -9.46 0.26
N GLY A 56 32.09 -9.69 0.68
CA GLY A 56 32.95 -10.75 0.15
C GLY A 56 32.40 -12.16 0.42
N SER A 57 31.60 -12.35 1.46
CA SER A 57 30.95 -13.63 1.79
C SER A 57 29.71 -13.96 0.90
N ILE A 58 29.24 -13.04 0.09
CA ILE A 58 28.12 -13.25 -0.84
C ILE A 58 28.67 -13.81 -2.14
N ASP A 59 28.44 -15.09 -2.44
CA ASP A 59 29.03 -15.84 -3.56
C ASP A 59 29.01 -15.12 -4.93
N PHE A 60 27.98 -14.34 -5.21
CA PHE A 60 27.83 -13.61 -6.47
C PHE A 60 28.67 -12.31 -6.52
N MET A 61 28.92 -11.68 -5.39
CA MET A 61 29.49 -10.33 -5.31
C MET A 61 30.96 -10.26 -5.76
N PRO A 62 31.87 -11.20 -5.37
CA PRO A 62 33.24 -11.20 -5.86
C PRO A 62 33.32 -11.29 -7.37
N SER A 63 32.49 -12.13 -7.99
CA SER A 63 32.47 -12.32 -9.44
C SER A 63 31.98 -11.06 -10.17
N PHE A 64 30.98 -10.37 -9.65
CA PHE A 64 30.48 -9.11 -10.18
C PHE A 64 31.50 -7.97 -10.05
N MET A 65 32.21 -7.90 -8.92
CA MET A 65 33.19 -6.87 -8.67
C MET A 65 34.49 -7.10 -9.48
N ALA A 66 34.90 -8.38 -9.70
CA ALA A 66 35.97 -8.73 -10.60
C ALA A 66 35.65 -8.29 -12.05
N PHE A 67 34.41 -8.43 -12.49
CA PHE A 67 33.95 -7.93 -13.79
C PHE A 67 34.10 -6.41 -13.94
N LEU A 68 33.88 -5.66 -12.85
CA LEU A 68 34.01 -4.19 -12.82
C LEU A 68 35.47 -3.72 -12.56
N ASN A 69 36.43 -4.63 -12.35
CA ASN A 69 37.84 -4.34 -12.09
C ASN A 69 38.09 -3.37 -10.91
N LEU A 70 37.25 -3.47 -9.86
CA LEU A 70 37.29 -2.61 -8.69
C LEU A 70 38.16 -3.20 -7.57
N SER A 71 38.92 -2.35 -6.90
CA SER A 71 39.68 -2.74 -5.68
C SER A 71 38.76 -2.83 -4.46
N SER A 72 39.15 -3.59 -3.45
CA SER A 72 38.36 -3.86 -2.23
C SER A 72 37.83 -2.61 -1.50
N ILE A 73 38.58 -1.51 -1.56
CA ILE A 73 38.19 -0.23 -0.95
C ILE A 73 36.91 0.36 -1.62
N HIS A 74 36.70 0.03 -2.90
CA HIS A 74 35.53 0.55 -3.64
C HIS A 74 34.25 -0.28 -3.42
N TYR A 75 34.33 -1.47 -2.81
CA TYR A 75 33.14 -2.33 -2.59
C TYR A 75 32.09 -1.67 -1.73
N THR A 76 32.52 -1.04 -0.63
CA THR A 76 31.63 -0.29 0.25
C THR A 76 30.92 0.85 -0.48
N LEU A 77 31.70 1.65 -1.24
CA LEU A 77 31.13 2.78 -2.00
C LEU A 77 30.13 2.31 -3.08
N VAL A 78 30.46 1.26 -3.82
CA VAL A 78 29.59 0.71 -4.86
C VAL A 78 28.32 0.16 -4.23
N PHE A 79 28.41 -0.58 -3.13
CA PHE A 79 27.25 -1.12 -2.45
C PHE A 79 26.35 -0.02 -1.86
N CYS A 80 26.93 0.97 -1.19
CA CYS A 80 26.17 2.13 -0.69
C CYS A 80 25.47 2.88 -1.83
N THR A 81 26.16 3.12 -2.96
CA THR A 81 25.58 3.76 -4.12
C THR A 81 24.43 2.93 -4.69
N PHE A 82 24.58 1.61 -4.76
CA PHE A 82 23.53 0.70 -5.20
C PHE A 82 22.30 0.78 -4.29
N VAL A 83 22.46 0.74 -2.97
CA VAL A 83 21.35 0.84 -2.00
C VAL A 83 20.62 2.17 -2.13
N VAL A 84 21.36 3.28 -2.30
CA VAL A 84 20.77 4.61 -2.50
C VAL A 84 19.98 4.66 -3.82
N LEU A 85 20.55 4.21 -4.93
CA LEU A 85 19.88 4.17 -6.22
C LEU A 85 18.63 3.28 -6.18
N TYR A 86 18.74 2.11 -5.57
CA TYR A 86 17.60 1.21 -5.38
C TYR A 86 16.47 1.88 -4.57
N SER A 87 16.81 2.59 -3.49
CA SER A 87 15.84 3.31 -2.66
C SER A 87 15.15 4.44 -3.42
N ILE A 88 15.89 5.15 -4.28
CA ILE A 88 15.31 6.20 -5.14
C ILE A 88 14.35 5.58 -6.17
N ILE A 89 14.72 4.47 -6.80
CA ILE A 89 13.87 3.78 -7.78
C ILE A 89 12.58 3.28 -7.13
N THR A 90 12.67 2.66 -5.95
CA THR A 90 11.48 2.20 -5.19
C THR A 90 10.58 3.35 -4.78
N LEU A 91 11.14 4.47 -4.35
CA LEU A 91 10.39 5.67 -4.00
C LEU A 91 9.64 6.24 -5.21
N ILE A 92 10.30 6.37 -6.36
CA ILE A 92 9.67 6.84 -7.60
C ILE A 92 8.56 5.87 -8.03
N ALA A 93 8.79 4.57 -7.99
CA ALA A 93 7.79 3.57 -8.33
C ALA A 93 6.57 3.65 -7.40
N SER A 94 6.78 3.80 -6.09
CA SER A 94 5.73 3.95 -5.08
C SER A 94 4.87 5.19 -5.36
N VAL A 95 5.49 6.35 -5.62
CA VAL A 95 4.78 7.60 -5.95
C VAL A 95 3.95 7.48 -7.23
N LEU A 96 4.51 6.87 -8.27
CA LEU A 96 3.80 6.69 -9.55
C LEU A 96 2.58 5.77 -9.40
N ILE A 97 2.70 4.70 -8.63
CA ILE A 97 1.58 3.78 -8.40
C ILE A 97 0.51 4.42 -7.52
N ILE A 98 0.88 5.14 -6.46
CA ILE A 98 -0.07 5.89 -5.62
C ILE A 98 -0.84 6.92 -6.48
N ARG A 99 -0.15 7.65 -7.36
CA ARG A 99 -0.79 8.57 -8.28
C ARG A 99 -1.78 7.84 -9.21
N SER A 100 -1.37 6.73 -9.80
CA SER A 100 -2.23 5.92 -10.68
C SER A 100 -3.45 5.37 -9.93
N LEU A 101 -3.28 4.96 -8.68
CA LEU A 101 -4.36 4.52 -7.80
C LEU A 101 -5.38 5.63 -7.54
N ASN A 102 -4.91 6.82 -7.19
CA ASN A 102 -5.78 7.97 -6.92
C ASN A 102 -6.58 8.38 -8.17
N VAL A 103 -5.93 8.44 -9.33
CA VAL A 103 -6.60 8.74 -10.61
C VAL A 103 -7.65 7.67 -10.94
N SER A 104 -7.32 6.39 -10.77
CA SER A 104 -8.26 5.29 -11.05
C SER A 104 -9.46 5.31 -10.09
N GLY A 105 -9.23 5.59 -8.81
CA GLY A 105 -10.33 5.69 -7.83
C GLY A 105 -11.27 6.86 -8.11
N GLN A 106 -10.72 8.02 -8.51
CA GLN A 106 -11.52 9.17 -8.92
C GLN A 106 -12.34 8.89 -10.20
N PHE A 107 -11.74 8.17 -11.15
CA PHE A 107 -12.43 7.77 -12.39
C PHE A 107 -13.60 6.84 -12.11
N ILE A 108 -13.41 5.83 -11.25
CA ILE A 108 -14.48 4.93 -10.83
C ILE A 108 -15.58 5.70 -10.07
N GLY A 109 -15.19 6.58 -9.15
CA GLY A 109 -16.12 7.44 -8.44
C GLY A 109 -16.94 8.35 -9.38
N SER A 110 -16.34 8.86 -10.45
CA SER A 110 -17.03 9.64 -11.47
C SER A 110 -18.05 8.81 -12.27
N ARG A 111 -17.68 7.59 -12.67
CA ARG A 111 -18.62 6.66 -13.34
C ARG A 111 -19.83 6.33 -12.45
N ILE A 112 -19.62 6.13 -11.16
CA ILE A 112 -20.70 5.85 -10.23
C ILE A 112 -21.62 7.06 -10.10
N ARG A 113 -21.06 8.28 -9.98
CA ARG A 113 -21.85 9.52 -9.97
C ARG A 113 -22.71 9.64 -11.23
N GLN A 114 -22.17 9.33 -12.38
CA GLN A 114 -22.90 9.36 -13.64
C GLN A 114 -24.04 8.32 -13.67
N LYS A 115 -23.82 7.11 -13.16
CA LYS A 115 -24.87 6.10 -13.04
C LYS A 115 -25.99 6.55 -12.09
N ILE A 116 -25.64 7.13 -10.95
CA ILE A 116 -26.62 7.66 -9.99
C ILE A 116 -27.40 8.81 -10.62
N LEU A 117 -26.72 9.73 -11.33
CA LEU A 117 -27.37 10.83 -12.02
C LEU A 117 -28.36 10.32 -13.07
N ASN A 118 -27.96 9.36 -13.92
CA ASN A 118 -28.84 8.78 -14.92
C ASN A 118 -30.08 8.11 -14.28
N TYR A 119 -29.88 7.37 -13.18
CA TYR A 119 -30.96 6.79 -12.42
C TYR A 119 -32.00 7.87 -11.97
N TYR A 120 -31.53 8.99 -11.43
CA TYR A 120 -32.40 10.09 -11.03
C TYR A 120 -33.08 10.79 -12.24
N LEU A 121 -32.46 10.80 -13.41
CA LEU A 121 -33.04 11.39 -14.62
C LEU A 121 -34.13 10.48 -15.27
N GLU A 122 -34.00 9.17 -15.06
CA GLU A 122 -34.94 8.17 -15.58
C GLU A 122 -36.10 7.89 -14.62
N GLU A 123 -35.99 8.32 -13.34
CA GLU A 123 -37.05 8.11 -12.33
C GLU A 123 -38.23 9.02 -12.57
N ASP A 124 -39.42 8.52 -12.26
CA ASP A 124 -40.66 9.27 -12.41
C ASP A 124 -40.67 10.54 -11.54
N TRP A 125 -41.05 11.66 -12.13
CA TRP A 125 -41.17 12.98 -11.48
C TRP A 125 -41.95 12.94 -10.16
N LEU A 126 -43.01 12.14 -10.06
CA LEU A 126 -43.83 12.02 -8.86
C LEU A 126 -43.01 11.47 -7.65
N ASN A 127 -42.08 10.55 -7.89
CA ASN A 127 -41.23 9.98 -6.85
C ASN A 127 -40.14 10.97 -6.41
N LEU A 128 -39.67 11.81 -7.32
CA LEU A 128 -38.63 12.81 -7.06
C LEU A 128 -39.15 14.08 -6.42
N ALA A 129 -40.44 14.42 -6.60
CA ALA A 129 -41.07 15.66 -6.10
C ALA A 129 -41.03 15.77 -4.55
N HIS A 130 -40.92 14.67 -3.85
CA HIS A 130 -40.85 14.64 -2.38
C HIS A 130 -39.44 14.87 -1.83
N ILE A 131 -38.39 14.79 -2.66
CA ILE A 131 -36.98 14.94 -2.24
C ILE A 131 -36.50 16.33 -2.68
N LYS A 132 -35.90 17.09 -1.75
CA LYS A 132 -35.34 18.41 -2.10
C LYS A 132 -34.19 18.22 -3.11
N THR A 133 -34.18 19.02 -4.16
CA THR A 133 -33.15 18.98 -5.22
C THR A 133 -31.72 19.12 -4.65
N SER A 134 -31.56 19.93 -3.61
CA SER A 134 -30.27 20.06 -2.94
C SER A 134 -29.78 18.76 -2.28
N GLU A 135 -30.70 17.97 -1.76
CA GLU A 135 -30.39 16.67 -1.16
C GLU A 135 -30.00 15.63 -2.23
N GLN A 136 -30.73 15.62 -3.37
CA GLN A 136 -30.40 14.76 -4.51
C GLN A 136 -28.99 15.06 -5.05
N VAL A 137 -28.67 16.34 -5.30
CA VAL A 137 -27.35 16.77 -5.77
C VAL A 137 -26.27 16.41 -4.76
N SER A 138 -26.52 16.62 -3.46
CA SER A 138 -25.59 16.24 -2.40
C SER A 138 -25.32 14.74 -2.38
N LYS A 139 -26.34 13.89 -2.51
CA LYS A 139 -26.18 12.43 -2.60
C LYS A 139 -25.34 12.02 -3.82
N ILE A 140 -25.66 12.53 -5.01
CA ILE A 140 -24.94 12.22 -6.23
C ILE A 140 -23.43 12.54 -6.09
N ILE A 141 -23.12 13.72 -5.56
CA ILE A 141 -21.72 14.17 -5.43
C ILE A 141 -20.98 13.40 -4.33
N ASN A 142 -21.60 13.27 -3.16
CA ASN A 142 -20.94 12.70 -1.99
C ASN A 142 -20.82 11.17 -2.07
N ASP A 143 -21.86 10.46 -2.46
CA ASP A 143 -21.85 9.00 -2.51
C ASP A 143 -20.85 8.49 -3.56
N GLY A 144 -20.85 9.09 -4.75
CA GLY A 144 -19.88 8.74 -5.78
C GLY A 144 -18.43 9.02 -5.36
N ARG A 145 -18.19 10.12 -4.62
CA ARG A 145 -16.86 10.42 -4.07
C ARG A 145 -16.46 9.44 -2.98
N GLN A 146 -17.37 9.12 -2.07
CA GLN A 146 -17.11 8.16 -0.99
C GLN A 146 -16.76 6.78 -1.52
N VAL A 147 -17.45 6.28 -2.53
CA VAL A 147 -17.13 4.99 -3.14
C VAL A 147 -15.72 5.00 -3.75
N GLY A 148 -15.33 6.06 -4.44
CA GLY A 148 -13.98 6.22 -4.95
C GLY A 148 -12.92 6.17 -3.82
N PHE A 149 -13.15 6.88 -2.72
CA PHE A 149 -12.27 6.86 -1.55
C PHE A 149 -12.19 5.48 -0.90
N VAL A 150 -13.30 4.78 -0.75
CA VAL A 150 -13.33 3.43 -0.17
C VAL A 150 -12.49 2.45 -1.00
N ILE A 151 -12.56 2.53 -2.32
CA ILE A 151 -11.75 1.70 -3.21
C ILE A 151 -10.26 2.00 -3.02
N ILE A 152 -9.88 3.28 -3.08
CA ILE A 152 -8.48 3.71 -2.88
C ILE A 152 -7.96 3.24 -1.53
N PHE A 153 -8.72 3.50 -0.46
CA PHE A 153 -8.34 3.13 0.90
C PHE A 153 -8.22 1.61 1.08
N SER A 154 -9.14 0.83 0.51
CA SER A 154 -9.08 -0.63 0.57
C SER A 154 -7.84 -1.21 -0.10
N LEU A 155 -7.45 -0.66 -1.26
CA LEU A 155 -6.23 -1.07 -1.97
C LEU A 155 -4.96 -0.68 -1.21
N HIS A 156 -4.93 0.53 -0.63
CA HIS A 156 -3.82 0.94 0.24
C HIS A 156 -3.69 0.04 1.46
N LEU A 157 -4.80 -0.25 2.14
CA LEU A 157 -4.82 -1.14 3.30
C LEU A 157 -4.30 -2.53 2.94
N PHE A 158 -4.73 -3.07 1.80
CA PHE A 158 -4.26 -4.36 1.30
C PHE A 158 -2.75 -4.36 1.06
N SER A 159 -2.21 -3.33 0.40
CA SER A 159 -0.77 -3.19 0.17
C SER A 159 0.02 -3.13 1.49
N ARG A 160 -0.47 -2.33 2.47
CA ARG A 160 0.20 -2.21 3.78
C ARG A 160 0.13 -3.50 4.61
N LEU A 161 -0.94 -4.28 4.48
CA LEU A 161 -1.02 -5.60 5.10
C LEU A 161 0.00 -6.57 4.51
N ILE A 162 0.17 -6.57 3.19
CA ILE A 162 1.19 -7.39 2.52
C ILE A 162 2.60 -6.99 3.01
N LEU A 163 2.90 -5.70 3.03
CA LEU A 163 4.18 -5.18 3.50
C LEU A 163 4.44 -5.62 4.97
N CYS A 164 3.46 -5.42 5.84
CA CYS A 164 3.54 -5.84 7.24
C CYS A 164 3.78 -7.35 7.38
N PHE A 165 3.07 -8.16 6.59
CA PHE A 165 3.26 -9.61 6.58
C PHE A 165 4.69 -10.00 6.21
N PHE A 166 5.26 -9.41 5.16
CA PHE A 166 6.64 -9.73 4.75
C PHE A 166 7.67 -9.27 5.78
N ILE A 167 7.48 -8.10 6.41
CA ILE A 167 8.37 -7.63 7.48
C ILE A 167 8.33 -8.61 8.66
N VAL A 168 7.13 -8.96 9.13
CA VAL A 168 6.96 -9.89 10.25
C VAL A 168 7.54 -11.27 9.90
N ALA A 169 7.29 -11.78 8.69
CA ALA A 169 7.85 -13.04 8.24
C ALA A 169 9.39 -13.01 8.22
N GLY A 170 9.99 -11.93 7.70
CA GLY A 170 11.44 -11.75 7.68
C GLY A 170 12.05 -11.70 9.09
N LEU A 171 11.43 -10.94 9.99
CA LEU A 171 11.88 -10.88 11.39
C LEU A 171 11.72 -12.23 12.10
N PHE A 172 10.64 -12.96 11.81
CA PHE A 172 10.41 -14.28 12.41
C PHE A 172 11.44 -15.32 11.99
N VAL A 173 11.91 -15.26 10.74
CA VAL A 173 12.99 -16.13 10.23
C VAL A 173 14.32 -15.79 10.90
N TYR A 174 14.59 -14.51 11.19
CA TYR A 174 15.82 -14.06 11.81
C TYR A 174 15.90 -14.40 13.31
N ASP A 175 14.91 -13.98 14.09
CA ASP A 175 14.78 -14.27 15.51
C ASP A 175 13.31 -14.34 15.93
N PRO A 176 12.74 -15.56 16.10
CA PRO A 176 11.35 -15.74 16.47
C PRO A 176 11.03 -15.18 17.87
N THR A 177 11.99 -15.20 18.80
CA THR A 177 11.77 -14.76 20.20
C THR A 177 11.61 -13.25 20.26
N LEU A 178 12.53 -12.51 19.64
CA LEU A 178 12.45 -11.06 19.54
C LEU A 178 11.21 -10.61 18.76
N THR A 179 10.86 -11.31 17.70
CA THR A 179 9.68 -11.00 16.90
C THR A 179 8.39 -11.12 17.71
N LEU A 180 8.23 -12.20 18.47
CA LEU A 180 7.08 -12.39 19.34
C LEU A 180 7.00 -11.32 20.44
N LEU A 181 8.14 -10.91 21.00
CA LEU A 181 8.20 -9.85 21.99
C LEU A 181 7.73 -8.51 21.40
N VAL A 182 8.24 -8.13 20.22
CA VAL A 182 7.86 -6.89 19.54
C VAL A 182 6.37 -6.90 19.19
N ILE A 183 5.83 -8.00 18.65
CA ILE A 183 4.40 -8.13 18.32
C ILE A 183 3.56 -8.00 19.60
N SER A 184 3.97 -8.61 20.70
CA SER A 184 3.26 -8.54 21.98
C SER A 184 3.19 -7.11 22.52
N ILE A 185 4.31 -6.35 22.45
CA ILE A 185 4.36 -4.95 22.88
C ILE A 185 3.44 -4.10 22.00
N LEU A 186 3.45 -4.30 20.68
CA LEU A 186 2.59 -3.56 19.75
C LEU A 186 1.11 -3.84 20.01
N LEU A 187 0.73 -5.11 20.23
CA LEU A 187 -0.65 -5.49 20.56
C LEU A 187 -1.13 -4.87 21.86
N ILE A 188 -0.29 -4.91 22.92
CA ILE A 188 -0.61 -4.31 24.21
C ILE A 188 -0.79 -2.80 24.04
N SER A 189 0.13 -2.12 23.35
CA SER A 189 0.07 -0.68 23.11
C SER A 189 -1.19 -0.29 22.34
N TYR A 190 -1.53 -1.03 21.27
CA TYR A 190 -2.73 -0.80 20.48
C TYR A 190 -4.01 -0.99 21.30
N THR A 191 -4.07 -2.07 22.08
CA THR A 191 -5.22 -2.37 22.93
C THR A 191 -5.42 -1.27 23.98
N LEU A 192 -4.33 -0.81 24.60
CA LEU A 192 -4.35 0.24 25.62
C LEU A 192 -4.83 1.57 25.04
N ILE A 193 -4.32 1.95 23.85
CA ILE A 193 -4.74 3.16 23.14
C ILE A 193 -6.23 3.07 22.77
N THR A 194 -6.68 1.94 22.24
CA THR A 194 -8.09 1.74 21.86
C THR A 194 -9.00 1.81 23.09
N PHE A 195 -8.58 1.23 24.21
CA PHE A 195 -9.35 1.27 25.45
C PHE A 195 -9.46 2.69 26.02
N LEU A 196 -8.39 3.48 25.96
CA LEU A 196 -8.38 4.87 26.42
C LEU A 196 -9.19 5.81 25.54
N ILE A 197 -9.15 5.62 24.21
CA ILE A 197 -9.80 6.55 23.25
C ILE A 197 -11.28 6.19 23.03
N SER A 198 -11.65 4.90 23.09
CA SER A 198 -13.02 4.44 22.86
C SER A 198 -14.10 5.18 23.69
N PRO A 199 -13.93 5.43 25.00
CA PRO A 199 -14.91 6.17 25.77
C PRO A 199 -15.00 7.66 25.42
N LEU A 200 -13.91 8.25 24.90
CA LEU A 200 -13.90 9.66 24.47
C LEU A 200 -14.70 9.86 23.18
N ILE A 201 -14.62 8.91 22.24
CA ILE A 201 -15.36 8.98 20.97
C ILE A 201 -16.87 8.75 21.17
N LYS A 202 -17.26 7.91 22.14
CA LYS A 202 -18.67 7.64 22.42
C LYS A 202 -19.39 8.78 23.15
N LYS A 203 -18.68 9.79 23.65
CA LYS A 203 -19.24 10.94 24.37
C LYS A 203 -19.60 12.12 23.45
N HIS A 204 -19.21 12.07 22.19
CA HIS A 204 -19.58 13.00 21.10
C HIS A 204 -20.43 12.31 20.04
#